data_73204217fd649ef865cf7603db960418
#
_entry.id   73204217fd649ef865cf7603db960418
#
_cell.length_a   1.000
_cell.length_b   1.000
_cell.length_c   1.000
_cell.angle_alpha   90.00
_cell.angle_beta   90.00
_cell.angle_gamma   90.00
#
_symmetry.space_group_name_H-M   'P 1'
#
loop_
_entity.id
_entity.type
_entity.pdbx_description
1 polymer ?
#
loop_
_entity_poly.entity_id
_entity_poly.type
_entity_poly.pdbx_seq_one_letter_code
_entity_poly.pdbx_strand_id
1 'polypeptide(L)'
;MKKRIWGTLLAAAMTVGSGAAHAGYPDKAVRIVVPFAAGGGVDALARPFAKELGDILGQSIVVENKPSNTGQIGATDVARAAADGYTLLLSSAAFATTPAFYPQVPYDPVKDFSPVMIMAAAPQVLVASNRFKAASLPDVLAQARQSDRINFALSASTGIQALATAMLAGQGGVTFMTIPYKGAGAAFMDLISGEVDLMIDNPASSLVHVRAGKLRVLATTGSKRMAILPDVPTVAETLPGFEARNW
;
A
#
# COMPACT_ATOMS: atom_id res chain seq x y z
N MET A 1 38.03 -58.51 -40.50
CA MET A 1 37.49 -58.14 -39.20
C MET A 1 37.94 -56.73 -38.74
N LYS A 2 38.14 -55.74 -39.61
CA LYS A 2 38.63 -54.38 -39.21
C LYS A 2 37.69 -53.21 -39.52
N LYS A 3 36.46 -53.46 -39.95
CA LYS A 3 35.47 -52.39 -40.32
C LYS A 3 34.34 -52.17 -39.37
N ARG A 4 34.28 -52.82 -38.19
CA ARG A 4 33.19 -52.68 -37.22
C ARG A 4 33.48 -51.83 -35.97
N ILE A 5 34.74 -51.38 -35.79
CA ILE A 5 35.17 -50.68 -34.60
C ILE A 5 35.01 -49.15 -34.72
N TRP A 6 34.91 -48.60 -35.93
CA TRP A 6 34.80 -47.14 -36.14
C TRP A 6 33.37 -46.60 -35.98
N GLY A 7 32.35 -47.44 -36.09
CA GLY A 7 30.97 -47.00 -35.90
C GLY A 7 30.53 -46.76 -34.44
N THR A 8 31.20 -47.43 -33.51
CA THR A 8 30.87 -47.31 -32.07
C THR A 8 31.51 -46.14 -31.35
N LEU A 9 32.58 -45.56 -31.88
CA LEU A 9 33.27 -44.39 -31.32
C LEU A 9 32.59 -43.08 -31.71
N LEU A 10 31.82 -43.01 -32.78
CA LEU A 10 31.12 -41.80 -33.21
C LEU A 10 29.79 -41.62 -32.52
N ALA A 11 29.17 -42.68 -31.96
CA ALA A 11 27.90 -42.65 -31.22
C ALA A 11 28.11 -42.21 -29.74
N ALA A 12 29.32 -42.35 -29.18
CA ALA A 12 29.62 -41.97 -27.80
C ALA A 12 29.98 -40.50 -27.63
N ALA A 13 30.23 -39.76 -28.72
CA ALA A 13 30.64 -38.35 -28.68
C ALA A 13 29.43 -37.36 -28.72
N MET A 14 28.19 -37.84 -28.90
CA MET A 14 27.01 -36.96 -28.96
C MET A 14 26.16 -36.87 -27.67
N THR A 15 26.61 -37.48 -26.59
CA THR A 15 25.86 -37.44 -25.30
C THR A 15 26.45 -36.48 -24.26
N VAL A 16 27.46 -35.69 -24.61
CA VAL A 16 28.06 -34.71 -23.72
C VAL A 16 27.72 -33.31 -24.23
N GLY A 17 26.50 -32.84 -24.02
CA GLY A 17 26.14 -31.49 -24.47
C GLY A 17 24.79 -30.93 -24.03
N SER A 18 24.06 -31.61 -23.17
CA SER A 18 22.84 -31.03 -22.59
C SER A 18 23.06 -30.70 -21.13
N GLY A 19 24.11 -29.94 -20.85
CA GLY A 19 24.14 -29.08 -19.68
C GLY A 19 23.03 -28.04 -19.91
N ALA A 20 21.85 -28.28 -19.36
CA ALA A 20 20.86 -27.22 -19.24
C ALA A 20 21.54 -26.07 -18.51
N ALA A 21 21.99 -25.06 -19.28
CA ALA A 21 22.33 -23.78 -18.69
C ALA A 21 21.09 -23.34 -17.95
N HIS A 22 21.06 -23.53 -16.63
CA HIS A 22 20.11 -22.84 -15.77
C HIS A 22 20.49 -21.38 -15.93
N ALA A 23 19.84 -20.69 -16.86
CA ALA A 23 19.85 -19.25 -16.87
C ALA A 23 19.40 -18.82 -15.47
N GLY A 24 20.34 -18.24 -14.68
CA GLY A 24 20.05 -17.83 -13.31
C GLY A 24 18.88 -16.85 -13.33
N TYR A 25 17.89 -17.05 -12.50
CA TYR A 25 16.81 -16.08 -12.31
C TYR A 25 17.38 -14.81 -11.65
N PRO A 26 17.02 -13.60 -12.12
CA PRO A 26 16.27 -13.31 -13.35
C PRO A 26 17.18 -13.24 -14.61
N ASP A 27 16.73 -13.81 -15.72
CA ASP A 27 17.42 -13.76 -17.03
C ASP A 27 16.81 -12.71 -18.00
N LYS A 28 15.69 -12.11 -17.60
CA LYS A 28 14.96 -11.05 -18.32
C LYS A 28 14.40 -10.03 -17.34
N ALA A 29 13.87 -8.92 -17.86
CA ALA A 29 13.27 -7.88 -17.03
C ALA A 29 12.13 -8.41 -16.15
N VAL A 30 12.09 -7.97 -14.89
CA VAL A 30 11.01 -8.23 -13.93
C VAL A 30 10.06 -7.05 -13.92
N ARG A 31 8.76 -7.32 -13.95
CA ARG A 31 7.69 -6.32 -13.89
C ARG A 31 7.10 -6.23 -12.48
N ILE A 32 7.06 -5.03 -11.90
CA ILE A 32 6.34 -4.74 -10.66
C ILE A 32 5.08 -3.94 -11.00
N VAL A 33 3.92 -4.55 -10.83
CA VAL A 33 2.62 -3.88 -11.00
C VAL A 33 2.24 -3.18 -9.71
N VAL A 34 2.01 -1.86 -9.81
CA VAL A 34 1.49 -1.01 -8.74
C VAL A 34 0.03 -0.67 -9.05
N PRO A 35 -0.96 -1.14 -8.26
CA PRO A 35 -2.38 -0.99 -8.57
C PRO A 35 -2.94 0.39 -8.22
N PHE A 36 -2.08 1.40 -8.10
CA PHE A 36 -2.39 2.77 -7.74
C PHE A 36 -1.76 3.76 -8.71
N ALA A 37 -2.25 5.00 -8.68
CA ALA A 37 -1.73 6.08 -9.53
C ALA A 37 -0.24 6.36 -9.24
N ALA A 38 0.49 6.72 -10.28
CA ALA A 38 1.87 7.19 -10.18
C ALA A 38 1.96 8.42 -9.25
N GLY A 39 3.04 8.53 -8.49
CA GLY A 39 3.26 9.59 -7.49
C GLY A 39 2.54 9.36 -6.16
N GLY A 40 1.75 8.30 -6.01
CA GLY A 40 1.17 7.88 -4.74
C GLY A 40 2.19 7.21 -3.80
N GLY A 41 1.79 6.98 -2.54
CA GLY A 41 2.70 6.43 -1.52
C GLY A 41 3.32 5.07 -1.88
N VAL A 42 2.58 4.18 -2.54
CA VAL A 42 3.09 2.88 -2.99
C VAL A 42 4.07 3.06 -4.15
N ASP A 43 3.76 3.96 -5.10
CA ASP A 43 4.65 4.26 -6.22
C ASP A 43 5.97 4.91 -5.77
N ALA A 44 5.91 5.77 -4.76
CA ALA A 44 7.07 6.41 -4.15
C ALA A 44 8.02 5.40 -3.47
N LEU A 45 7.51 4.26 -3.00
CA LEU A 45 8.31 3.14 -2.51
C LEU A 45 8.78 2.24 -3.65
N ALA A 46 7.93 1.99 -4.65
CA ALA A 46 8.21 1.06 -5.74
C ALA A 46 9.44 1.47 -6.57
N ARG A 47 9.57 2.76 -6.90
CA ARG A 47 10.62 3.22 -7.83
C ARG A 47 12.04 3.13 -7.26
N PRO A 48 12.33 3.63 -6.04
CA PRO A 48 13.65 3.42 -5.43
C PRO A 48 13.97 1.93 -5.24
N PHE A 49 12.98 1.15 -4.77
CA PHE A 49 13.15 -0.29 -4.60
C PHE A 49 13.47 -1.00 -5.92
N ALA A 50 12.74 -0.70 -7.00
CA ALA A 50 12.99 -1.28 -8.31
C ALA A 50 14.40 -0.96 -8.82
N LYS A 51 14.88 0.27 -8.59
CA LYS A 51 16.24 0.68 -8.95
C LYS A 51 17.28 -0.17 -8.20
N GLU A 52 17.22 -0.19 -6.88
CA GLU A 52 18.19 -0.93 -6.04
C GLU A 52 18.14 -2.43 -6.33
N LEU A 53 16.93 -3.00 -6.49
CA LEU A 53 16.77 -4.41 -6.83
C LEU A 53 17.35 -4.72 -8.22
N GLY A 54 17.19 -3.82 -9.19
CA GLY A 54 17.77 -3.95 -10.52
C GLY A 54 19.28 -3.93 -10.48
N ASP A 55 19.88 -3.03 -9.70
CA ASP A 55 21.33 -2.94 -9.50
C ASP A 55 21.90 -4.23 -8.86
N ILE A 56 21.17 -4.83 -7.89
CA ILE A 56 21.57 -6.07 -7.22
C ILE A 56 21.43 -7.29 -8.14
N LEU A 57 20.34 -7.40 -8.90
CA LEU A 57 20.03 -8.57 -9.71
C LEU A 57 20.66 -8.52 -11.12
N GLY A 58 21.22 -7.37 -11.52
CA GLY A 58 21.79 -7.19 -12.86
C GLY A 58 20.73 -7.21 -13.97
N GLN A 59 19.46 -6.98 -13.66
CA GLN A 59 18.34 -7.00 -14.59
C GLN A 59 17.42 -5.80 -14.40
N SER A 60 16.76 -5.38 -15.46
CA SER A 60 15.82 -4.26 -15.41
C SER A 60 14.57 -4.64 -14.58
N ILE A 61 14.22 -3.78 -13.64
CA ILE A 61 12.96 -3.90 -12.86
C ILE A 61 12.03 -2.76 -13.31
N VAL A 62 10.93 -3.10 -13.96
CA VAL A 62 9.99 -2.14 -14.55
C VAL A 62 8.79 -1.94 -13.65
N VAL A 63 8.57 -0.71 -13.18
CA VAL A 63 7.37 -0.35 -12.41
C VAL A 63 6.25 0.07 -13.36
N GLU A 64 5.13 -0.65 -13.32
CA GLU A 64 3.93 -0.38 -14.11
C GLU A 64 2.76 0.00 -13.22
N ASN A 65 2.23 1.21 -13.36
CA ASN A 65 1.05 1.65 -12.62
C ASN A 65 -0.23 1.21 -13.35
N LYS A 66 -1.11 0.47 -12.66
CA LYS A 66 -2.45 0.05 -13.13
C LYS A 66 -3.52 0.50 -12.14
N PRO A 67 -3.84 1.81 -12.11
CA PRO A 67 -4.70 2.37 -11.08
C PRO A 67 -6.15 1.94 -11.24
N SER A 68 -6.79 1.70 -10.09
CA SER A 68 -8.24 1.62 -9.95
C SER A 68 -8.62 2.02 -8.52
N ASN A 69 -9.89 2.36 -8.30
CA ASN A 69 -10.37 2.82 -6.98
C ASN A 69 -10.10 1.82 -5.84
N THR A 70 -10.01 0.53 -6.16
CA THR A 70 -9.84 -0.57 -5.21
C THR A 70 -8.57 -1.37 -5.43
N GLY A 71 -7.74 -1.01 -6.40
CA GLY A 71 -6.55 -1.77 -6.80
C GLY A 71 -6.84 -3.06 -7.57
N GLN A 72 -8.11 -3.37 -7.86
CA GLN A 72 -8.52 -4.65 -8.47
C GLN A 72 -7.93 -4.88 -9.85
N ILE A 73 -7.81 -3.84 -10.69
CA ILE A 73 -7.30 -3.99 -12.06
C ILE A 73 -5.87 -4.51 -12.04
N GLY A 74 -4.99 -3.87 -11.28
CA GLY A 74 -3.59 -4.29 -11.16
C GLY A 74 -3.43 -5.66 -10.49
N ALA A 75 -4.20 -5.93 -9.42
CA ALA A 75 -4.17 -7.21 -8.74
C ALA A 75 -4.63 -8.35 -9.67
N THR A 76 -5.71 -8.16 -10.45
CA THR A 76 -6.20 -9.14 -11.42
C THR A 76 -5.20 -9.40 -12.54
N ASP A 77 -4.50 -8.36 -12.99
CA ASP A 77 -3.46 -8.51 -14.00
C ASP A 77 -2.35 -9.46 -13.54
N VAL A 78 -1.90 -9.29 -12.29
CA VAL A 78 -0.87 -10.15 -11.70
C VAL A 78 -1.39 -11.56 -11.42
N ALA A 79 -2.62 -11.70 -10.90
CA ALA A 79 -3.24 -13.01 -10.66
C ALA A 79 -3.35 -13.87 -11.93
N ARG A 80 -3.46 -13.24 -13.11
CA ARG A 80 -3.54 -13.91 -14.42
C ARG A 80 -2.19 -14.05 -15.12
N ALA A 81 -1.14 -13.48 -14.59
CA ALA A 81 0.19 -13.60 -15.16
C ALA A 81 0.78 -15.00 -14.92
N ALA A 82 1.85 -15.33 -15.66
CA ALA A 82 2.58 -16.56 -15.40
C ALA A 82 3.19 -16.55 -14.00
N ALA A 83 3.09 -17.66 -13.29
CA ALA A 83 3.67 -17.81 -11.94
C ALA A 83 5.16 -18.17 -12.00
N ASP A 84 5.92 -17.38 -12.77
CA ASP A 84 7.35 -17.58 -13.04
C ASP A 84 8.28 -16.61 -12.28
N GLY A 85 7.70 -15.75 -11.43
CA GLY A 85 8.42 -14.74 -10.66
C GLY A 85 8.75 -13.45 -11.41
N TYR A 86 8.43 -13.34 -12.72
CA TYR A 86 8.72 -12.14 -13.51
C TYR A 86 7.62 -11.08 -13.46
N THR A 87 6.49 -11.38 -12.82
CA THR A 87 5.42 -10.41 -12.58
C THR A 87 5.10 -10.39 -11.09
N LEU A 88 5.36 -9.27 -10.45
CA LEU A 88 5.15 -9.05 -9.03
C LEU A 88 4.05 -8.01 -8.80
N LEU A 89 3.30 -8.16 -7.73
CA LEU A 89 2.36 -7.14 -7.24
C LEU A 89 2.99 -6.40 -6.06
N LEU A 90 3.13 -5.10 -6.16
CA LEU A 90 3.40 -4.25 -5.01
C LEU A 90 2.16 -3.46 -4.66
N SER A 91 1.52 -3.84 -3.57
CA SER A 91 0.25 -3.27 -3.15
C SER A 91 0.32 -2.75 -1.70
N SER A 92 -0.82 -2.42 -1.13
CA SER A 92 -0.99 -2.03 0.27
C SER A 92 -2.02 -2.95 0.93
N ALA A 93 -2.31 -2.73 2.21
CA ALA A 93 -3.36 -3.43 2.95
C ALA A 93 -4.71 -3.47 2.21
N ALA A 94 -4.97 -2.52 1.31
CA ALA A 94 -6.17 -2.53 0.46
C ALA A 94 -6.32 -3.83 -0.36
N PHE A 95 -5.22 -4.44 -0.80
CA PHE A 95 -5.24 -5.72 -1.52
C PHE A 95 -5.93 -6.83 -0.71
N ALA A 96 -5.60 -6.95 0.56
CA ALA A 96 -6.16 -7.96 1.45
C ALA A 96 -7.55 -7.59 1.99
N THR A 97 -7.85 -6.29 2.15
CA THR A 97 -9.12 -5.83 2.74
C THR A 97 -10.22 -5.63 1.70
N THR A 98 -9.91 -5.39 0.44
CA THR A 98 -10.90 -5.16 -0.63
C THR A 98 -11.95 -6.27 -0.74
N PRO A 99 -11.63 -7.58 -0.63
CA PRO A 99 -12.66 -8.63 -0.68
C PRO A 99 -13.69 -8.56 0.44
N ALA A 100 -13.35 -7.98 1.60
CA ALA A 100 -14.31 -7.80 2.70
C ALA A 100 -15.34 -6.69 2.41
N PHE A 101 -14.97 -5.70 1.59
CA PHE A 101 -15.86 -4.60 1.18
C PHE A 101 -16.59 -4.89 -0.13
N TYR A 102 -15.97 -5.66 -1.01
CA TYR A 102 -16.49 -6.02 -2.34
C TYR A 102 -16.46 -7.53 -2.51
N PRO A 103 -17.58 -8.23 -2.28
CA PRO A 103 -17.62 -9.70 -2.37
C PRO A 103 -17.29 -10.28 -3.76
N GLN A 104 -17.39 -9.48 -4.80
CA GLN A 104 -17.14 -9.91 -6.20
C GLN A 104 -15.83 -9.36 -6.75
N VAL A 105 -14.72 -9.53 -6.03
CA VAL A 105 -13.40 -9.23 -6.59
C VAL A 105 -12.93 -10.38 -7.50
N PRO A 106 -12.26 -10.08 -8.62
CA PRO A 106 -11.86 -11.12 -9.60
C PRO A 106 -10.52 -11.79 -9.25
N TYR A 107 -10.17 -11.88 -7.98
CA TYR A 107 -8.99 -12.56 -7.45
C TYR A 107 -9.21 -13.02 -6.00
N ASP A 108 -8.51 -14.06 -5.58
CA ASP A 108 -8.40 -14.51 -4.19
C ASP A 108 -7.01 -14.13 -3.66
N PRO A 109 -6.91 -13.22 -2.66
CA PRO A 109 -5.61 -12.73 -2.17
C PRO A 109 -4.75 -13.80 -1.50
N VAL A 110 -5.34 -14.95 -1.16
CA VAL A 110 -4.64 -16.06 -0.51
C VAL A 110 -4.24 -17.15 -1.52
N LYS A 111 -5.10 -17.46 -2.48
CA LYS A 111 -4.89 -18.60 -3.39
C LYS A 111 -4.17 -18.21 -4.68
N ASP A 112 -4.40 -16.98 -5.18
CA ASP A 112 -3.89 -16.55 -6.48
C ASP A 112 -2.51 -15.90 -6.41
N PHE A 113 -1.94 -15.76 -5.20
CA PHE A 113 -0.68 -15.07 -4.98
C PHE A 113 0.24 -15.83 -4.02
N SER A 114 1.53 -15.79 -4.31
CA SER A 114 2.58 -16.22 -3.38
C SER A 114 3.17 -15.00 -2.69
N PRO A 115 3.01 -14.83 -1.36
CA PRO A 115 3.56 -13.68 -0.65
C PRO A 115 5.08 -13.73 -0.65
N VAL A 116 5.72 -12.58 -0.88
CA VAL A 116 7.19 -12.46 -0.89
C VAL A 116 7.66 -11.80 0.40
N MET A 117 7.23 -10.55 0.65
CA MET A 117 7.62 -9.82 1.85
C MET A 117 6.72 -8.61 2.10
N ILE A 118 6.72 -8.11 3.33
CA ILE A 118 6.24 -6.78 3.67
C ILE A 118 7.40 -5.81 3.54
N MET A 119 7.34 -4.89 2.58
CA MET A 119 8.42 -3.93 2.32
C MET A 119 8.49 -2.83 3.38
N ALA A 120 7.36 -2.36 3.85
CA ALA A 120 7.25 -1.31 4.85
C ALA A 120 5.94 -1.42 5.62
N ALA A 121 5.96 -0.98 6.87
CA ALA A 121 4.76 -0.79 7.66
C ALA A 121 4.88 0.52 8.44
N ALA A 122 3.85 1.35 8.37
CA ALA A 122 3.84 2.63 9.08
C ALA A 122 2.47 2.91 9.70
N PRO A 123 2.44 3.51 10.90
CA PRO A 123 1.23 4.11 11.43
C PRO A 123 0.74 5.20 10.48
N GLN A 124 -0.55 5.49 10.54
CA GLN A 124 -1.16 6.62 9.86
C GLN A 124 -1.15 7.85 10.77
N VAL A 125 -1.47 9.01 10.21
CA VAL A 125 -1.68 10.24 10.96
C VAL A 125 -3.11 10.72 10.80
N LEU A 126 -3.74 11.12 11.91
CA LEU A 126 -4.99 11.86 11.91
C LEU A 126 -4.66 13.34 11.74
N VAL A 127 -4.99 13.89 10.59
CA VAL A 127 -4.79 15.29 10.27
C VAL A 127 -6.12 16.04 10.24
N ALA A 128 -6.04 17.31 10.59
CA ALA A 128 -7.19 18.21 10.65
C ALA A 128 -6.95 19.47 9.80
N SER A 129 -8.02 19.99 9.23
CA SER A 129 -8.07 21.34 8.69
C SER A 129 -7.70 22.36 9.75
N ASN A 130 -7.01 23.43 9.37
CA ASN A 130 -6.75 24.55 10.27
C ASN A 130 -8.04 25.32 10.65
N ARG A 131 -9.12 25.17 9.89
CA ARG A 131 -10.43 25.74 10.19
C ARG A 131 -11.22 24.91 11.21
N PHE A 132 -10.88 23.64 11.39
CA PHE A 132 -11.52 22.77 12.36
C PHE A 132 -11.08 23.15 13.79
N LYS A 133 -12.04 23.34 14.71
CA LYS A 133 -11.76 23.95 16.02
C LYS A 133 -11.13 23.00 17.03
N ALA A 134 -11.44 21.69 16.96
CA ALA A 134 -10.88 20.74 17.91
C ALA A 134 -9.34 20.70 17.82
N ALA A 135 -8.68 20.81 18.96
CA ALA A 135 -7.23 20.88 19.07
C ALA A 135 -6.59 19.51 19.36
N SER A 136 -7.39 18.55 19.81
CA SER A 136 -6.94 17.22 20.22
C SER A 136 -7.96 16.15 19.82
N LEU A 137 -7.55 14.86 19.86
CA LEU A 137 -8.48 13.76 19.63
C LEU A 137 -9.62 13.71 20.66
N PRO A 138 -9.40 13.92 21.98
CA PRO A 138 -10.50 14.06 22.93
C PRO A 138 -11.53 15.12 22.55
N ASP A 139 -11.09 16.29 22.06
CA ASP A 139 -11.98 17.37 21.61
C ASP A 139 -12.78 16.94 20.38
N VAL A 140 -12.14 16.24 19.40
CA VAL A 140 -12.85 15.66 18.26
C VAL A 140 -13.96 14.74 18.69
N LEU A 141 -13.68 13.81 19.61
CA LEU A 141 -14.66 12.86 20.11
C LEU A 141 -15.79 13.56 20.89
N ALA A 142 -15.45 14.56 21.70
CA ALA A 142 -16.45 15.36 22.43
C ALA A 142 -17.37 16.13 21.47
N GLN A 143 -16.82 16.73 20.43
CA GLN A 143 -17.59 17.43 19.40
C GLN A 143 -18.47 16.45 18.59
N ALA A 144 -17.93 15.28 18.21
CA ALA A 144 -18.66 14.27 17.46
C ALA A 144 -19.84 13.67 18.23
N ARG A 145 -19.76 13.60 19.58
CA ARG A 145 -20.90 13.18 20.42
C ARG A 145 -22.03 14.20 20.48
N GLN A 146 -21.75 15.46 20.20
CA GLN A 146 -22.75 16.54 20.21
C GLN A 146 -23.35 16.77 18.82
N SER A 147 -22.65 16.39 17.78
CA SER A 147 -23.06 16.58 16.38
C SER A 147 -22.38 15.58 15.46
N ASP A 148 -23.14 14.94 14.60
CA ASP A 148 -22.68 14.06 13.53
C ASP A 148 -22.11 14.80 12.29
N ARG A 149 -21.94 16.11 12.38
CA ARG A 149 -21.54 17.00 11.27
C ARG A 149 -20.02 17.14 11.14
N ILE A 150 -19.22 16.20 11.59
CA ILE A 150 -17.78 16.18 11.30
C ILE A 150 -17.55 15.44 9.99
N ASN A 151 -17.09 16.19 8.98
CA ASN A 151 -16.78 15.67 7.65
C ASN A 151 -15.42 15.01 7.68
N PHE A 152 -15.39 13.69 7.44
CA PHE A 152 -14.18 12.90 7.45
C PHE A 152 -13.84 12.43 6.03
N ALA A 153 -12.73 12.95 5.46
CA ALA A 153 -12.29 12.57 4.13
C ALA A 153 -11.68 11.16 4.12
N LEU A 154 -12.10 10.35 3.17
CA LEU A 154 -11.50 9.06 2.88
C LEU A 154 -10.77 9.13 1.53
N SER A 155 -9.45 8.97 1.53
CA SER A 155 -8.64 8.95 0.28
C SER A 155 -8.97 7.78 -0.65
N ALA A 156 -9.62 6.75 -0.11
CA ALA A 156 -10.22 5.63 -0.83
C ALA A 156 -11.37 5.05 -0.01
N SER A 157 -12.32 4.42 -0.67
CA SER A 157 -13.48 3.76 0.00
C SER A 157 -13.10 2.48 0.75
N THR A 158 -11.88 1.97 0.54
CA THR A 158 -11.33 0.75 1.13
C THR A 158 -9.91 0.97 1.63
N GLY A 159 -9.35 -0.04 2.28
CA GLY A 159 -8.00 0.00 2.80
C GLY A 159 -7.94 0.47 4.25
N ILE A 160 -6.70 0.64 4.72
CA ILE A 160 -6.45 0.91 6.14
C ILE A 160 -7.01 2.26 6.60
N GLN A 161 -7.06 3.26 5.75
CA GLN A 161 -7.58 4.59 6.10
C GLN A 161 -9.08 4.54 6.40
N ALA A 162 -9.85 3.88 5.54
CA ALA A 162 -11.28 3.69 5.76
C ALA A 162 -11.55 2.82 6.99
N LEU A 163 -10.78 1.73 7.15
CA LEU A 163 -10.87 0.85 8.31
C LEU A 163 -10.52 1.59 9.61
N ALA A 164 -9.41 2.33 9.63
CA ALA A 164 -8.98 3.10 10.79
C ALA A 164 -10.01 4.17 11.18
N THR A 165 -10.66 4.81 10.19
CA THR A 165 -11.75 5.77 10.43
C THR A 165 -12.97 5.08 11.05
N ALA A 166 -13.36 3.90 10.54
CA ALA A 166 -14.45 3.12 11.11
C ALA A 166 -14.13 2.62 12.52
N MET A 167 -12.89 2.16 12.76
CA MET A 167 -12.43 1.76 14.09
C MET A 167 -12.45 2.95 15.07
N LEU A 168 -11.99 4.13 14.63
CA LEU A 168 -12.01 5.35 15.44
C LEU A 168 -13.44 5.74 15.83
N ALA A 169 -14.37 5.69 14.89
CA ALA A 169 -15.78 5.95 15.13
C ALA A 169 -16.37 4.93 16.12
N GLY A 170 -16.17 3.63 15.88
CA GLY A 170 -16.70 2.55 16.70
C GLY A 170 -16.16 2.56 18.14
N GLN A 171 -14.83 2.67 18.31
CA GLN A 171 -14.22 2.70 19.64
C GLN A 171 -14.49 4.02 20.38
N GLY A 172 -14.58 5.15 19.63
CA GLY A 172 -14.94 6.45 20.20
C GLY A 172 -16.40 6.60 20.56
N GLY A 173 -17.27 5.68 20.12
CA GLY A 173 -18.72 5.76 20.30
C GLY A 173 -19.32 6.98 19.60
N VAL A 174 -18.85 7.30 18.40
CA VAL A 174 -19.23 8.48 17.61
C VAL A 174 -19.51 8.11 16.15
N THR A 175 -20.13 9.04 15.44
CA THR A 175 -20.36 8.94 13.99
C THR A 175 -19.66 10.10 13.27
N PHE A 176 -19.06 9.81 12.11
CA PHE A 176 -18.50 10.81 11.21
C PHE A 176 -19.25 10.77 9.87
N MET A 177 -19.41 11.92 9.22
CA MET A 177 -19.86 11.96 7.83
C MET A 177 -18.66 11.68 6.93
N THR A 178 -18.55 10.45 6.43
CA THR A 178 -17.44 10.05 5.56
C THR A 178 -17.66 10.48 4.12
N ILE A 179 -16.66 11.14 3.53
CA ILE A 179 -16.69 11.65 2.15
C ILE A 179 -15.57 10.94 1.37
N PRO A 180 -15.91 10.04 0.43
CA PRO A 180 -14.93 9.30 -0.34
C PRO A 180 -14.36 10.13 -1.49
N TYR A 181 -13.04 10.05 -1.67
CA TYR A 181 -12.29 10.68 -2.75
C TYR A 181 -11.60 9.64 -3.64
N LYS A 182 -11.27 10.03 -4.86
CA LYS A 182 -10.49 9.21 -5.81
C LYS A 182 -8.98 9.40 -5.62
N GLY A 183 -8.52 9.41 -4.36
CA GLY A 183 -7.11 9.58 -4.00
C GLY A 183 -6.88 10.72 -3.01
N ALA A 184 -5.72 10.70 -2.35
CA ALA A 184 -5.38 11.64 -1.30
C ALA A 184 -5.27 13.10 -1.79
N GLY A 185 -4.84 13.31 -3.04
CA GLY A 185 -4.63 14.67 -3.58
C GLY A 185 -5.89 15.54 -3.53
N ALA A 186 -7.03 15.04 -4.02
CA ALA A 186 -8.30 15.77 -3.98
C ALA A 186 -8.78 15.95 -2.54
N ALA A 187 -8.65 14.92 -1.69
CA ALA A 187 -9.00 15.01 -0.27
C ALA A 187 -8.19 16.09 0.47
N PHE A 188 -6.88 16.22 0.18
CA PHE A 188 -6.05 17.28 0.76
C PHE A 188 -6.47 18.68 0.34
N MET A 189 -6.90 18.87 -0.90
CA MET A 189 -7.39 20.20 -1.34
C MET A 189 -8.60 20.64 -0.52
N ASP A 190 -9.57 19.76 -0.31
CA ASP A 190 -10.77 20.04 0.46
C ASP A 190 -10.47 20.15 1.96
N LEU A 191 -9.52 19.35 2.47
CA LEU A 191 -9.09 19.47 3.87
C LEU A 191 -8.38 20.80 4.15
N ILE A 192 -7.53 21.27 3.23
CA ILE A 192 -6.83 22.55 3.34
C ILE A 192 -7.81 23.71 3.22
N SER A 193 -8.79 23.63 2.31
CA SER A 193 -9.84 24.67 2.17
C SER A 193 -10.83 24.66 3.33
N GLY A 194 -10.93 23.56 4.09
CA GLY A 194 -11.87 23.39 5.21
C GLY A 194 -13.27 22.95 4.80
N GLU A 195 -13.43 22.40 3.59
CA GLU A 195 -14.67 21.72 3.15
C GLU A 195 -14.86 20.39 3.86
N VAL A 196 -13.76 19.75 4.26
CA VAL A 196 -13.75 18.60 5.17
C VAL A 196 -12.87 18.91 6.39
N ASP A 197 -13.17 18.27 7.51
CA ASP A 197 -12.59 18.56 8.82
C ASP A 197 -11.37 17.73 9.13
N LEU A 198 -11.44 16.43 8.84
CA LEU A 198 -10.49 15.41 9.28
C LEU A 198 -10.16 14.42 8.15
N MET A 199 -8.99 13.82 8.26
CA MET A 199 -8.54 12.73 7.41
C MET A 199 -7.53 11.85 8.15
N ILE A 200 -7.60 10.53 7.99
CA ILE A 200 -6.49 9.64 8.32
C ILE A 200 -5.76 9.32 7.02
N ASP A 201 -4.45 9.57 6.99
CA ASP A 201 -3.65 9.28 5.80
C ASP A 201 -2.19 8.93 6.14
N ASN A 202 -1.41 8.57 5.11
CA ASN A 202 -0.01 8.22 5.26
C ASN A 202 0.81 9.44 5.72
N PRO A 203 1.78 9.26 6.64
CA PRO A 203 2.66 10.35 7.06
C PRO A 203 3.41 10.99 5.89
N ALA A 204 3.86 10.19 4.91
CA ALA A 204 4.65 10.68 3.78
C ALA A 204 3.90 11.74 2.95
N SER A 205 2.61 11.56 2.72
CA SER A 205 1.76 12.51 2.00
C SER A 205 1.28 13.67 2.89
N SER A 206 0.93 13.39 4.14
CA SER A 206 0.36 14.38 5.05
C SER A 206 1.37 15.39 5.57
N LEU A 207 2.58 14.94 5.94
CA LEU A 207 3.57 15.79 6.63
C LEU A 207 4.11 16.92 5.76
N VAL A 208 4.04 16.80 4.44
CA VAL A 208 4.38 17.90 3.53
C VAL A 208 3.46 19.10 3.79
N HIS A 209 2.16 18.87 3.93
CA HIS A 209 1.16 19.92 4.21
C HIS A 209 1.23 20.42 5.64
N VAL A 210 1.53 19.55 6.61
CA VAL A 210 1.71 19.92 8.01
C VAL A 210 2.92 20.82 8.19
N ARG A 211 4.07 20.47 7.60
CA ARG A 211 5.29 21.27 7.63
C ARG A 211 5.11 22.64 6.94
N ALA A 212 4.26 22.68 5.92
CA ALA A 212 3.87 23.95 5.27
C ALA A 212 2.84 24.77 6.07
N GLY A 213 2.46 24.33 7.28
CA GLY A 213 1.49 25.02 8.14
C GLY A 213 0.05 25.00 7.61
N LYS A 214 -0.26 24.16 6.62
CA LYS A 214 -1.59 24.09 6.00
C LYS A 214 -2.55 23.15 6.73
N LEU A 215 -2.04 22.17 7.46
CA LEU A 215 -2.78 21.19 8.23
C LEU A 215 -2.15 21.00 9.61
N ARG A 216 -2.89 20.39 10.54
CA ARG A 216 -2.42 20.00 11.87
C ARG A 216 -2.49 18.50 12.03
N VAL A 217 -1.53 17.91 12.77
CA VAL A 217 -1.64 16.50 13.21
C VAL A 217 -2.26 16.48 14.59
N LEU A 218 -3.30 15.68 14.79
CA LEU A 218 -3.98 15.52 16.07
C LEU A 218 -3.55 14.23 16.81
N ALA A 219 -3.27 13.15 16.05
CA ALA A 219 -2.85 11.87 16.62
C ALA A 219 -2.15 11.02 15.58
N THR A 220 -1.45 9.97 16.03
CA THR A 220 -0.92 8.89 15.20
C THR A 220 -1.65 7.58 15.52
N THR A 221 -1.77 6.67 14.54
CA THR A 221 -2.55 5.44 14.70
C THR A 221 -1.75 4.23 15.20
N GLY A 222 -0.47 4.45 15.53
CA GLY A 222 0.38 3.39 16.06
C GLY A 222 0.16 3.14 17.57
N SER A 223 0.67 2.00 18.05
CA SER A 223 0.69 1.67 19.48
C SER A 223 1.68 2.52 20.29
N LYS A 224 2.63 3.18 19.59
CA LYS A 224 3.63 4.10 20.18
C LYS A 224 3.73 5.36 19.33
N ARG A 225 4.12 6.47 19.95
CA ARG A 225 4.41 7.73 19.23
C ARG A 225 5.47 7.51 18.17
N MET A 226 5.35 8.21 17.06
CA MET A 226 6.32 8.15 15.98
C MET A 226 7.57 8.96 16.33
N ALA A 227 8.76 8.43 16.04
CA ALA A 227 10.03 9.15 16.28
C ALA A 227 10.11 10.48 15.53
N ILE A 228 9.46 10.60 14.38
CA ILE A 228 9.39 11.83 13.57
C ILE A 228 8.33 12.83 14.07
N LEU A 229 7.49 12.45 15.04
CA LEU A 229 6.41 13.21 15.64
C LEU A 229 6.32 12.90 17.15
N PRO A 230 7.38 13.16 17.94
CA PRO A 230 7.45 12.72 19.33
C PRO A 230 6.41 13.41 20.24
N ASP A 231 6.00 14.62 19.89
CA ASP A 231 5.03 15.41 20.65
C ASP A 231 3.57 15.08 20.28
N VAL A 232 3.35 14.33 19.19
CA VAL A 232 2.00 13.97 18.74
C VAL A 232 1.56 12.68 19.46
N PRO A 233 0.43 12.71 20.20
CA PRO A 233 -0.06 11.52 20.90
C PRO A 233 -0.52 10.44 19.93
N THR A 234 -0.59 9.21 20.43
CA THR A 234 -1.26 8.13 19.69
C THR A 234 -2.77 8.15 19.95
N VAL A 235 -3.55 7.60 19.01
CA VAL A 235 -4.98 7.34 19.26
C VAL A 235 -5.15 6.41 20.47
N ALA A 236 -4.23 5.46 20.67
CA ALA A 236 -4.23 4.53 21.80
C ALA A 236 -4.12 5.23 23.18
N GLU A 237 -3.52 6.41 23.26
CA GLU A 237 -3.48 7.21 24.49
C GLU A 237 -4.86 7.75 24.90
N THR A 238 -5.80 7.84 23.94
CA THR A 238 -7.20 8.24 24.19
C THR A 238 -8.15 7.04 24.17
N LEU A 239 -7.92 6.10 23.24
CA LEU A 239 -8.71 4.89 23.03
C LEU A 239 -7.80 3.67 23.17
N PRO A 240 -7.66 3.07 24.36
CA PRO A 240 -6.77 1.96 24.61
C PRO A 240 -7.00 0.77 23.67
N GLY A 241 -5.91 0.20 23.16
CA GLY A 241 -5.97 -0.93 22.20
C GLY A 241 -6.17 -0.53 20.74
N PHE A 242 -6.29 0.76 20.44
CA PHE A 242 -6.34 1.20 19.05
C PHE A 242 -4.97 1.06 18.38
N GLU A 243 -4.93 0.35 17.28
CA GLU A 243 -3.77 0.32 16.40
C GLU A 243 -4.21 0.14 14.95
N ALA A 244 -3.69 0.96 14.04
CA ALA A 244 -3.87 0.82 12.60
C ALA A 244 -2.58 1.18 11.87
N ARG A 245 -2.05 0.23 11.10
CA ARG A 245 -0.84 0.41 10.29
C ARG A 245 -1.13 0.10 8.85
N ASN A 246 -0.58 0.90 7.96
CA ASN A 246 -0.52 0.55 6.54
C ASN A 246 0.75 -0.27 6.28
N TRP A 247 0.66 -1.26 5.46
CA TRP A 247 1.74 -2.14 5.03
C TRP A 247 1.61 -2.48 3.55
#